data_25f28f878325e8c9308745a7cfa35e03
#
_entry.id   25f28f878325e8c9308745a7cfa35e03
#
_cell.length_a   1.000
_cell.length_b   1.000
_cell.length_c   1.000
_cell.angle_alpha   90.00
_cell.angle_beta   90.00
_cell.angle_gamma   90.00
#
_symmetry.space_group_name_H-M   'P 1'
#
loop_
_entity.id
_entity.type
_entity.pdbx_description
1 polymer ?
#
loop_
_entity_poly.entity_id
_entity_poly.type
_entity_poly.pdbx_seq_one_letter_code
_entity_poly.pdbx_strand_id
1 'polypeptide(L)'
;MTTNHLPTLTYEDIPFLNSPDGRILRILAEYIKPLALFRRERIQDTVVFFGSARFRALDEASRSLELLDATGSARPAPMEEQPATSEDLAGEEVSQLRRDRAEAAVEMARYYEDARRLAFLLTEWTMTMRSRRHRFVVTSGGGPGIMEAANRGASEAGGKTIGLNIRLPFEQAPNRYITPSLSIEFHYFFMRKFWFAYLSKALVVFPGGFGTLDEMFELLTLTQTRKLAKHMTIVVYGSKYWNEILNLDALVKKGTIAAEDLKLLHFADTPEDAFAILKESLTREHLKGMKPEAGAPEEPLDEEAEMSLRPEISKTMR
;
A
#
# COMPACT_ATOMS: atom_id res chain seq x y z
N MET A 1 56.82 -4.38 -5.70
CA MET A 1 55.86 -5.48 -5.85
C MET A 1 54.55 -4.84 -6.31
N THR A 2 54.29 -4.90 -7.62
CA THR A 2 53.03 -4.45 -8.21
C THR A 2 51.95 -5.49 -7.88
N THR A 3 51.07 -5.16 -6.97
CA THR A 3 49.87 -5.95 -6.72
C THR A 3 49.03 -5.94 -8.00
N ASN A 4 49.01 -7.09 -8.66
CA ASN A 4 48.18 -7.34 -9.84
C ASN A 4 46.72 -7.34 -9.39
N HIS A 5 46.08 -6.14 -9.27
CA HIS A 5 44.66 -6.04 -9.02
C HIS A 5 43.91 -6.52 -10.28
N LEU A 6 43.25 -7.68 -10.19
CA LEU A 6 42.31 -8.07 -11.21
C LEU A 6 41.20 -7.02 -11.31
N PRO A 7 40.74 -6.69 -12.51
CA PRO A 7 39.62 -5.76 -12.66
C PRO A 7 38.36 -6.32 -11.98
N THR A 8 37.61 -5.45 -11.34
CA THR A 8 36.32 -5.78 -10.72
C THR A 8 35.33 -6.27 -11.78
N LEU A 9 34.58 -7.31 -11.47
CA LEU A 9 33.50 -7.75 -12.35
C LEU A 9 32.47 -6.63 -12.52
N THR A 10 31.98 -6.42 -13.74
CA THR A 10 31.10 -5.29 -14.07
C THR A 10 29.84 -5.20 -13.20
N TYR A 11 29.29 -6.37 -12.79
CA TYR A 11 28.13 -6.42 -11.91
C TYR A 11 28.45 -6.27 -10.41
N GLU A 12 29.72 -6.16 -10.05
CA GLU A 12 30.22 -5.84 -8.71
C GLU A 12 30.78 -4.42 -8.62
N ASP A 13 30.87 -3.71 -9.75
CA ASP A 13 31.30 -2.32 -9.80
C ASP A 13 30.19 -1.38 -9.30
N ILE A 14 30.20 -1.14 -7.99
CA ILE A 14 29.20 -0.30 -7.32
C ILE A 14 29.21 1.15 -7.82
N PRO A 15 30.38 1.79 -8.05
CA PRO A 15 30.43 3.12 -8.69
C PRO A 15 29.73 3.15 -10.06
N PHE A 16 29.97 2.18 -10.93
CA PHE A 16 29.28 2.06 -12.21
C PHE A 16 27.79 1.85 -12.03
N LEU A 17 27.40 0.89 -11.18
CA LEU A 17 25.99 0.59 -10.93
C LEU A 17 25.20 1.80 -10.38
N ASN A 18 25.87 2.70 -9.63
CA ASN A 18 25.27 3.92 -9.10
C ASN A 18 25.38 5.13 -10.05
N SER A 19 26.10 5.00 -11.15
CA SER A 19 26.26 6.04 -12.17
C SER A 19 24.97 6.26 -12.98
N PRO A 20 24.86 7.34 -13.75
CA PRO A 20 23.77 7.52 -14.73
C PRO A 20 23.66 6.36 -15.72
N ASP A 21 24.79 5.80 -16.17
CA ASP A 21 24.83 4.69 -17.14
C ASP A 21 24.29 3.38 -16.54
N GLY A 22 24.46 3.16 -15.23
CA GLY A 22 23.91 2.03 -14.48
C GLY A 22 22.39 2.10 -14.25
N ARG A 23 21.70 3.18 -14.66
CA ARG A 23 20.27 3.40 -14.38
C ARG A 23 19.37 2.27 -14.86
N ILE A 24 19.57 1.75 -16.06
CA ILE A 24 18.75 0.68 -16.63
C ILE A 24 18.87 -0.59 -15.79
N LEU A 25 20.08 -0.92 -15.31
CA LEU A 25 20.31 -2.08 -14.45
C LEU A 25 19.58 -1.94 -13.11
N ARG A 26 19.56 -0.73 -12.53
CA ARG A 26 18.80 -0.46 -11.30
C ARG A 26 17.30 -0.62 -11.50
N ILE A 27 16.74 -0.12 -12.62
CA ILE A 27 15.33 -0.30 -12.98
C ILE A 27 15.01 -1.79 -13.12
N LEU A 28 15.85 -2.55 -13.84
CA LEU A 28 15.68 -3.99 -13.97
C LEU A 28 15.77 -4.72 -12.62
N ALA A 29 16.67 -4.29 -11.74
CA ALA A 29 16.77 -4.85 -10.39
C ALA A 29 15.48 -4.64 -9.59
N GLU A 30 14.85 -3.46 -9.69
CA GLU A 30 13.56 -3.16 -9.04
C GLU A 30 12.36 -3.89 -9.68
N TYR A 31 12.54 -4.44 -10.88
CA TYR A 31 11.57 -5.36 -11.47
C TYR A 31 11.82 -6.81 -11.04
N ILE A 32 13.07 -7.29 -11.17
CA ILE A 32 13.40 -8.71 -11.00
C ILE A 32 13.38 -9.12 -9.51
N LYS A 33 13.94 -8.27 -8.62
CA LYS A 33 14.06 -8.61 -7.18
C LYS A 33 12.70 -8.82 -6.52
N PRO A 34 11.71 -7.92 -6.65
CA PRO A 34 10.37 -8.16 -6.08
C PRO A 34 9.72 -9.42 -6.66
N LEU A 35 9.85 -9.66 -7.97
CA LEU A 35 9.31 -10.85 -8.61
C LEU A 35 9.88 -12.14 -8.00
N ALA A 36 11.21 -12.21 -7.79
CA ALA A 36 11.88 -13.33 -7.17
C ALA A 36 11.44 -13.52 -5.71
N LEU A 37 11.28 -12.41 -4.95
CA LEU A 37 10.81 -12.45 -3.57
C LEU A 37 9.38 -13.00 -3.49
N PHE A 38 8.47 -12.50 -4.31
CA PHE A 38 7.07 -12.95 -4.33
C PHE A 38 6.96 -14.43 -4.69
N ARG A 39 7.76 -14.93 -5.62
CA ARG A 39 7.82 -16.36 -5.93
C ARG A 39 8.33 -17.18 -4.75
N ARG A 40 9.46 -16.79 -4.15
CA ARG A 40 10.05 -17.46 -3.00
C ARG A 40 9.08 -17.51 -1.81
N GLU A 41 8.39 -16.42 -1.56
CA GLU A 41 7.40 -16.29 -0.49
C GLU A 41 6.02 -16.85 -0.86
N ARG A 42 5.87 -17.40 -2.07
CA ARG A 42 4.62 -17.97 -2.60
C ARG A 42 3.45 -16.99 -2.59
N ILE A 43 3.70 -15.72 -2.87
CA ILE A 43 2.65 -14.70 -2.98
C ILE A 43 1.99 -14.83 -4.35
N GLN A 44 0.68 -15.03 -4.39
CA GLN A 44 -0.08 -15.15 -5.63
C GLN A 44 -0.74 -13.83 -6.03
N ASP A 45 -1.41 -13.20 -5.10
CA ASP A 45 -2.10 -11.94 -5.31
C ASP A 45 -2.21 -11.14 -4.00
N THR A 46 -2.55 -9.86 -4.14
CA THR A 46 -2.52 -8.89 -3.05
C THR A 46 -3.80 -8.07 -2.97
N VAL A 47 -4.04 -7.48 -1.81
CA VAL A 47 -4.98 -6.36 -1.59
C VAL A 47 -4.17 -5.19 -1.06
N VAL A 48 -4.26 -4.05 -1.75
CA VAL A 48 -3.45 -2.87 -1.43
C VAL A 48 -4.24 -1.89 -0.58
N PHE A 49 -3.62 -1.40 0.48
CA PHE A 49 -4.17 -0.39 1.38
C PHE A 49 -3.41 0.91 1.19
N PHE A 50 -4.12 1.98 0.80
CA PHE A 50 -3.63 3.34 0.75
C PHE A 50 -4.35 4.23 1.75
N GLY A 51 -3.66 5.26 2.21
CA GLY A 51 -4.19 6.24 3.13
C GLY A 51 -3.08 7.12 3.71
N SER A 52 -3.47 8.05 4.58
CA SER A 52 -2.56 9.01 5.17
C SER A 52 -1.45 8.35 6.01
N ALA A 53 -0.21 8.76 5.79
CA ALA A 53 0.92 8.42 6.64
C ALA A 53 0.91 9.18 7.98
N ARG A 54 0.04 10.19 8.13
CA ARG A 54 -0.01 11.08 9.31
C ARG A 54 -0.98 10.62 10.39
N PHE A 55 -1.84 9.64 10.10
CA PHE A 55 -2.78 9.12 11.08
C PHE A 55 -2.06 8.22 12.08
N ARG A 56 -2.44 8.36 13.34
CA ARG A 56 -1.85 7.59 14.45
C ARG A 56 -2.88 6.68 15.08
N ALA A 57 -2.40 5.69 15.84
CA ALA A 57 -3.27 4.90 16.69
C ALA A 57 -3.98 5.81 17.70
N LEU A 58 -5.21 5.46 18.06
CA LEU A 58 -6.08 6.30 18.89
C LEU A 58 -5.43 6.64 20.24
N ASP A 59 -4.77 5.67 20.87
CA ASP A 59 -4.07 5.84 22.14
C ASP A 59 -2.87 6.81 22.04
N GLU A 60 -2.21 6.88 20.91
CA GLU A 60 -1.12 7.81 20.64
C GLU A 60 -1.63 9.22 20.35
N ALA A 61 -2.69 9.34 19.55
CA ALA A 61 -3.32 10.62 19.24
C ALA A 61 -3.91 11.27 20.49
N SER A 62 -4.64 10.50 21.31
CA SER A 62 -5.23 10.96 22.58
C SER A 62 -4.16 11.42 23.57
N ARG A 63 -3.09 10.64 23.76
CA ARG A 63 -1.95 11.06 24.62
C ARG A 63 -1.28 12.31 24.13
N SER A 64 -1.18 12.53 22.82
CA SER A 64 -0.59 13.75 22.26
C SER A 64 -1.45 14.98 22.54
N LEU A 65 -2.78 14.85 22.50
CA LEU A 65 -3.72 15.92 22.85
C LEU A 65 -3.66 16.22 24.35
N GLU A 66 -3.68 15.20 25.21
CA GLU A 66 -3.54 15.36 26.67
C GLU A 66 -2.23 16.08 27.07
N LEU A 67 -1.12 15.72 26.43
CA LEU A 67 0.17 16.39 26.65
C LEU A 67 0.14 17.84 26.19
N LEU A 68 -0.53 18.16 25.09
CA LEU A 68 -0.69 19.53 24.62
C LEU A 68 -1.51 20.36 25.62
N ASP A 69 -2.60 19.79 26.14
CA ASP A 69 -3.43 20.45 27.15
C ASP A 69 -2.69 20.70 28.47
N ALA A 70 -1.79 19.76 28.86
CA ALA A 70 -1.03 19.85 30.09
C ALA A 70 0.20 20.78 30.00
N THR A 71 0.83 20.89 28.82
CA THR A 71 2.15 21.54 28.68
C THR A 71 2.18 22.62 27.61
N GLY A 72 1.15 22.80 26.83
CA GLY A 72 1.17 23.65 25.63
C GLY A 72 2.11 23.16 24.52
N SER A 73 2.66 21.95 24.64
CA SER A 73 3.62 21.38 23.70
C SER A 73 3.19 20.00 23.22
N ALA A 74 2.79 19.89 21.96
CA ALA A 74 2.49 18.61 21.33
C ALA A 74 3.78 17.91 20.87
N ARG A 75 3.82 16.56 20.94
CA ARG A 75 4.88 15.76 20.32
C ARG A 75 4.73 15.86 18.79
N PRO A 76 5.78 16.27 18.04
CA PRO A 76 5.69 16.43 16.59
C PRO A 76 5.32 15.12 15.88
N ALA A 77 4.55 15.23 14.79
CA ALA A 77 4.24 14.10 13.92
C ALA A 77 5.52 13.58 13.24
N PRO A 78 5.65 12.27 12.95
CA PRO A 78 6.86 11.69 12.35
C PRO A 78 7.21 12.24 10.95
N MET A 79 6.38 13.05 10.35
CA MET A 79 6.56 13.68 9.04
C MET A 79 6.18 15.17 9.07
N GLU A 80 6.65 15.93 10.02
CA GLU A 80 6.57 17.39 9.88
C GLU A 80 7.70 17.87 8.96
N GLU A 81 7.33 18.10 7.68
CA GLU A 81 7.97 19.16 6.93
C GLU A 81 7.73 20.42 7.73
N GLN A 82 8.82 21.11 8.12
CA GLN A 82 8.72 22.41 8.77
C GLN A 82 7.89 23.32 7.86
N PRO A 83 6.78 23.89 8.34
CA PRO A 83 6.10 24.90 7.55
C PRO A 83 7.07 26.04 7.31
N ALA A 84 7.24 26.41 6.05
CA ALA A 84 7.93 27.64 5.69
C ALA A 84 7.26 28.78 6.51
N THR A 85 8.05 29.55 7.26
CA THR A 85 7.66 30.75 8.00
C THR A 85 6.71 30.55 9.19
N SER A 86 7.24 30.02 10.31
CA SER A 86 6.58 30.08 11.62
C SER A 86 6.99 31.32 12.45
N GLU A 87 7.78 32.22 11.91
CA GLU A 87 8.28 33.39 12.65
C GLU A 87 7.28 34.54 12.77
N ASP A 88 6.21 34.55 11.95
CA ASP A 88 5.25 35.69 11.87
C ASP A 88 3.90 35.46 12.59
N LEU A 89 3.63 34.29 13.17
CA LEU A 89 2.37 34.05 13.89
C LEU A 89 2.50 34.37 15.37
N ALA A 90 1.55 35.14 15.91
CA ALA A 90 1.46 35.38 17.35
C ALA A 90 1.33 34.04 18.10
N GLY A 91 1.98 33.90 19.27
CA GLY A 91 2.08 32.65 20.01
C GLY A 91 0.73 31.96 20.33
N GLU A 92 -0.34 32.75 20.50
CA GLU A 92 -1.71 32.22 20.70
C GLU A 92 -2.28 31.55 19.46
N GLU A 93 -2.08 32.12 18.26
CA GLU A 93 -2.53 31.52 17.00
C GLU A 93 -1.83 30.21 16.70
N VAL A 94 -0.52 30.13 17.00
CA VAL A 94 0.26 28.89 16.85
C VAL A 94 -0.24 27.82 17.83
N SER A 95 -0.58 28.19 19.06
CA SER A 95 -1.14 27.28 20.05
C SER A 95 -2.52 26.75 19.65
N GLN A 96 -3.39 27.61 19.15
CA GLN A 96 -4.71 27.22 18.65
C GLN A 96 -4.60 26.28 17.43
N LEU A 97 -3.75 26.61 16.47
CA LEU A 97 -3.53 25.74 15.29
C LEU A 97 -2.98 24.35 15.68
N ARG A 98 -2.13 24.28 16.70
CA ARG A 98 -1.63 23.01 17.22
C ARG A 98 -2.75 22.19 17.87
N ARG A 99 -3.62 22.84 18.61
CA ARG A 99 -4.77 22.19 19.25
C ARG A 99 -5.74 21.65 18.21
N ASP A 100 -6.13 22.48 17.25
CA ASP A 100 -7.03 22.09 16.16
C ASP A 100 -6.47 20.86 15.38
N ARG A 101 -5.15 20.83 15.14
CA ARG A 101 -4.47 19.69 14.52
C ARG A 101 -4.48 18.45 15.40
N ALA A 102 -4.31 18.58 16.72
CA ALA A 102 -4.33 17.47 17.64
C ALA A 102 -5.74 16.88 17.78
N GLU A 103 -6.77 17.74 17.82
CA GLU A 103 -8.19 17.31 17.81
C GLU A 103 -8.55 16.58 16.49
N ALA A 104 -8.15 17.14 15.36
CA ALA A 104 -8.31 16.48 14.07
C ALA A 104 -7.56 15.14 14.01
N ALA A 105 -6.37 15.05 14.63
CA ALA A 105 -5.62 13.79 14.69
C ALA A 105 -6.37 12.71 15.48
N VAL A 106 -7.06 13.06 16.56
CA VAL A 106 -7.91 12.15 17.35
C VAL A 106 -9.12 11.71 16.51
N GLU A 107 -9.79 12.65 15.81
CA GLU A 107 -10.89 12.31 14.91
C GLU A 107 -10.46 11.34 13.80
N MET A 108 -9.28 11.57 13.22
CA MET A 108 -8.75 10.75 12.14
C MET A 108 -8.17 9.42 12.62
N ALA A 109 -7.84 9.28 13.91
CA ALA A 109 -7.29 8.06 14.50
C ALA A 109 -8.23 6.85 14.36
N ARG A 110 -9.54 7.08 14.29
CA ARG A 110 -10.51 6.01 13.99
C ARG A 110 -10.18 5.27 12.71
N TYR A 111 -9.73 5.97 11.67
CA TYR A 111 -9.37 5.35 10.40
C TYR A 111 -8.13 4.44 10.51
N TYR A 112 -7.23 4.74 11.45
CA TYR A 112 -6.12 3.84 11.76
C TYR A 112 -6.64 2.52 12.34
N GLU A 113 -7.51 2.57 13.34
CA GLU A 113 -8.08 1.37 13.97
C GLU A 113 -8.98 0.60 12.98
N ASP A 114 -9.75 1.30 12.15
CA ASP A 114 -10.57 0.69 11.11
C ASP A 114 -9.72 -0.03 10.05
N ALA A 115 -8.61 0.58 9.60
CA ALA A 115 -7.70 -0.05 8.65
C ALA A 115 -7.04 -1.31 9.24
N ARG A 116 -6.63 -1.23 10.52
CA ARG A 116 -6.10 -2.38 11.27
C ARG A 116 -7.13 -3.49 11.38
N ARG A 117 -8.38 -3.16 11.75
CA ARG A 117 -9.47 -4.13 11.87
C ARG A 117 -9.82 -4.78 10.53
N LEU A 118 -9.94 -4.00 9.47
CA LEU A 118 -10.23 -4.51 8.13
C LEU A 118 -9.12 -5.45 7.63
N ALA A 119 -7.86 -5.06 7.79
CA ALA A 119 -6.72 -5.88 7.41
C ALA A 119 -6.64 -7.19 8.21
N PHE A 120 -7.01 -7.16 9.50
CA PHE A 120 -7.14 -8.34 10.34
C PHE A 120 -8.21 -9.29 9.79
N LEU A 121 -9.44 -8.80 9.57
CA LEU A 121 -10.57 -9.59 9.04
C LEU A 121 -10.24 -10.22 7.68
N LEU A 122 -9.65 -9.43 6.79
CA LEU A 122 -9.23 -9.91 5.48
C LEU A 122 -8.21 -11.04 5.61
N THR A 123 -7.19 -10.86 6.43
CA THR A 123 -6.11 -11.83 6.61
C THR A 123 -6.64 -13.11 7.27
N GLU A 124 -7.43 -13.00 8.33
CA GLU A 124 -8.06 -14.14 8.99
C GLU A 124 -8.87 -14.97 7.97
N TRP A 125 -9.69 -14.32 7.14
CA TRP A 125 -10.44 -15.00 6.09
C TRP A 125 -9.53 -15.68 5.08
N THR A 126 -8.47 -15.00 4.59
CA THR A 126 -7.59 -15.59 3.56
C THR A 126 -6.80 -16.78 4.08
N MET A 127 -6.47 -16.82 5.37
CA MET A 127 -5.80 -17.95 6.02
C MET A 127 -6.69 -19.19 6.11
N THR A 128 -8.03 -19.06 6.01
CA THR A 128 -8.93 -20.22 5.92
C THR A 128 -8.90 -20.91 4.55
N MET A 129 -8.28 -20.27 3.55
CA MET A 129 -8.24 -20.81 2.19
C MET A 129 -7.21 -21.95 2.09
N ARG A 130 -7.66 -23.08 1.55
CA ARG A 130 -6.78 -24.22 1.24
C ARG A 130 -6.04 -23.95 -0.08
N SER A 131 -4.95 -23.18 -0.02
CA SER A 131 -4.10 -22.85 -1.16
C SER A 131 -2.63 -23.05 -0.79
N ARG A 132 -1.82 -23.57 -1.74
CA ARG A 132 -0.37 -23.65 -1.57
C ARG A 132 0.32 -22.28 -1.61
N ARG A 133 -0.37 -21.26 -2.15
CA ARG A 133 0.11 -19.88 -2.29
C ARG A 133 -0.70 -18.95 -1.42
N HIS A 134 -0.05 -17.90 -0.93
CA HIS A 134 -0.73 -16.87 -0.16
C HIS A 134 -1.57 -15.99 -1.11
N ARG A 135 -2.88 -15.96 -0.84
CA ARG A 135 -3.87 -15.19 -1.60
C ARG A 135 -4.21 -13.89 -0.89
N PHE A 136 -4.42 -12.85 -1.67
CA PHE A 136 -4.93 -11.55 -1.20
C PHE A 136 -4.14 -10.96 -0.03
N VAL A 137 -2.81 -11.08 -0.12
CA VAL A 137 -1.90 -10.63 0.95
C VAL A 137 -1.99 -9.11 1.10
N VAL A 138 -2.19 -8.64 2.34
CA VAL A 138 -2.24 -7.21 2.66
C VAL A 138 -0.92 -6.56 2.28
N THR A 139 -1.01 -5.52 1.45
CA THR A 139 0.11 -4.77 0.92
C THR A 139 -0.09 -3.29 1.17
N SER A 140 0.94 -2.58 1.56
CA SER A 140 0.93 -1.13 1.74
C SER A 140 2.23 -0.48 1.25
N GLY A 141 2.31 0.84 1.33
CA GLY A 141 3.55 1.58 1.09
C GLY A 141 4.62 1.39 2.16
N GLY A 142 4.35 0.62 3.21
CA GLY A 142 5.33 0.25 4.23
C GLY A 142 5.68 1.33 5.25
N GLY A 143 5.16 2.55 5.10
CA GLY A 143 5.38 3.66 6.03
C GLY A 143 4.46 3.64 7.26
N PRO A 144 4.38 4.75 8.00
CA PRO A 144 3.51 4.91 9.16
C PRO A 144 2.03 5.13 8.77
N GLY A 145 1.19 5.37 9.74
CA GLY A 145 -0.22 5.73 9.57
C GLY A 145 -1.07 4.56 9.08
N ILE A 146 -1.92 4.80 8.08
CA ILE A 146 -2.80 3.77 7.51
C ILE A 146 -2.00 2.57 6.98
N MET A 147 -0.82 2.81 6.43
CA MET A 147 0.07 1.75 5.93
C MET A 147 0.52 0.82 7.06
N GLU A 148 0.92 1.41 8.19
CA GLU A 148 1.26 0.66 9.40
C GLU A 148 0.05 -0.08 9.96
N ALA A 149 -1.10 0.59 10.06
CA ALA A 149 -2.34 0.00 10.57
C ALA A 149 -2.73 -1.26 9.79
N ALA A 150 -2.67 -1.20 8.46
CA ALA A 150 -2.96 -2.34 7.59
C ALA A 150 -1.96 -3.50 7.81
N ASN A 151 -0.65 -3.19 7.80
CA ASN A 151 0.37 -4.22 8.05
C ASN A 151 0.22 -4.81 9.46
N ARG A 152 -0.08 -3.98 10.47
CA ARG A 152 -0.30 -4.40 11.86
C ARG A 152 -1.47 -5.37 11.97
N GLY A 153 -2.63 -5.02 11.41
CA GLY A 153 -3.81 -5.88 11.44
C GLY A 153 -3.55 -7.25 10.79
N ALA A 154 -2.88 -7.27 9.64
CA ALA A 154 -2.50 -8.52 8.98
C ALA A 154 -1.50 -9.36 9.80
N SER A 155 -0.51 -8.72 10.41
CA SER A 155 0.47 -9.37 11.28
C SER A 155 -0.17 -9.94 12.54
N GLU A 156 -1.10 -9.21 13.17
CA GLU A 156 -1.85 -9.64 14.34
C GLU A 156 -2.76 -10.85 14.06
N ALA A 157 -3.28 -10.96 12.83
CA ALA A 157 -4.00 -12.15 12.36
C ALA A 157 -3.08 -13.34 12.03
N GLY A 158 -1.75 -13.19 12.16
CA GLY A 158 -0.76 -14.21 11.87
C GLY A 158 -0.43 -14.41 10.39
N GLY A 159 -0.88 -13.51 9.51
CA GLY A 159 -0.61 -13.58 8.08
C GLY A 159 0.68 -12.87 7.66
N LYS A 160 1.12 -13.15 6.42
CA LYS A 160 2.16 -12.37 5.77
C LYS A 160 1.63 -11.01 5.37
N THR A 161 2.54 -10.01 5.35
CA THR A 161 2.20 -8.65 4.94
C THR A 161 3.38 -8.02 4.19
N ILE A 162 3.07 -7.17 3.21
CA ILE A 162 4.04 -6.63 2.26
C ILE A 162 4.15 -5.11 2.46
N GLY A 163 5.39 -4.61 2.48
CA GLY A 163 5.69 -3.18 2.42
C GLY A 163 6.48 -2.84 1.16
N LEU A 164 5.89 -2.02 0.29
CA LEU A 164 6.56 -1.47 -0.89
C LEU A 164 7.02 -0.05 -0.58
N ASN A 165 8.19 0.05 0.04
CA ASN A 165 8.73 1.33 0.52
C ASN A 165 9.32 2.14 -0.63
N ILE A 166 9.43 3.45 -0.46
CA ILE A 166 10.12 4.36 -1.38
C ILE A 166 11.18 5.11 -0.61
N ARG A 167 12.38 5.20 -1.18
CA ARG A 167 13.44 6.02 -0.60
C ARG A 167 13.14 7.49 -0.82
N LEU A 168 12.91 8.21 0.28
CA LEU A 168 12.68 9.65 0.29
C LEU A 168 13.96 10.39 0.72
N PRO A 169 14.07 11.71 0.44
CA PRO A 169 15.21 12.53 0.88
C PRO A 169 15.34 12.62 2.41
N PHE A 170 14.26 12.37 3.15
CA PHE A 170 14.22 12.30 4.60
C PHE A 170 14.07 10.84 5.05
N GLU A 171 14.65 10.49 6.20
CA GLU A 171 14.59 9.14 6.73
C GLU A 171 13.15 8.74 7.09
N GLN A 172 12.67 7.66 6.47
CA GLN A 172 11.43 7.00 6.82
C GLN A 172 11.70 5.49 6.93
N ALA A 173 11.77 5.00 8.17
CA ALA A 173 11.92 3.57 8.39
C ALA A 173 10.64 2.81 8.01
N PRO A 174 10.76 1.62 7.41
CA PRO A 174 9.64 0.72 7.25
C PRO A 174 8.99 0.40 8.59
N ASN A 175 7.65 0.27 8.62
CA ASN A 175 6.97 -0.12 9.84
C ASN A 175 7.33 -1.56 10.23
N ARG A 176 7.34 -1.83 11.54
CA ARG A 176 7.81 -3.10 12.13
C ARG A 176 6.92 -4.32 11.88
N TYR A 177 5.72 -4.12 11.33
CA TYR A 177 4.74 -5.18 11.12
C TYR A 177 4.86 -5.86 9.76
N ILE A 178 5.71 -5.34 8.89
CA ILE A 178 5.98 -5.95 7.58
C ILE A 178 6.75 -7.26 7.77
N THR A 179 6.36 -8.31 7.03
CA THR A 179 7.14 -9.53 6.98
C THR A 179 8.56 -9.21 6.47
N PRO A 180 9.63 -9.51 7.22
CA PRO A 180 10.99 -9.04 6.92
C PRO A 180 11.47 -9.33 5.49
N SER A 181 11.15 -10.51 4.96
CA SER A 181 11.47 -10.91 3.57
C SER A 181 10.63 -10.20 2.51
N LEU A 182 9.55 -9.52 2.91
CA LEU A 182 8.61 -8.80 2.04
C LEU A 182 8.65 -7.27 2.25
N SER A 183 9.67 -6.77 2.93
CA SER A 183 9.99 -5.35 3.00
C SER A 183 10.89 -4.98 1.82
N ILE A 184 10.33 -4.26 0.85
CA ILE A 184 10.99 -3.93 -0.41
C ILE A 184 11.13 -2.42 -0.51
N GLU A 185 12.34 -1.94 -0.78
CA GLU A 185 12.61 -0.52 -0.94
C GLU A 185 12.88 -0.19 -2.42
N PHE A 186 12.21 0.83 -2.93
CA PHE A 186 12.31 1.34 -4.29
C PHE A 186 12.99 2.71 -4.31
N HIS A 187 13.76 2.97 -5.34
CA HIS A 187 14.25 4.29 -5.70
C HIS A 187 13.33 4.98 -6.73
N TYR A 188 12.76 4.19 -7.66
CA TYR A 188 11.93 4.72 -8.73
C TYR A 188 10.44 4.60 -8.41
N PHE A 189 9.74 5.75 -8.35
CA PHE A 189 8.30 5.80 -8.10
C PHE A 189 7.49 4.95 -9.07
N PHE A 190 7.80 5.02 -10.38
CA PHE A 190 7.06 4.27 -11.40
C PHE A 190 7.22 2.74 -11.24
N MET A 191 8.36 2.26 -10.75
CA MET A 191 8.55 0.84 -10.48
C MET A 191 7.75 0.38 -9.26
N ARG A 192 7.69 1.21 -8.22
CA ARG A 192 6.82 0.96 -7.07
C ARG A 192 5.34 0.92 -7.46
N LYS A 193 4.88 1.89 -8.25
CA LYS A 193 3.51 1.96 -8.78
C LYS A 193 3.16 0.74 -9.62
N PHE A 194 4.07 0.31 -10.49
CA PHE A 194 3.91 -0.94 -11.24
C PHE A 194 3.63 -2.12 -10.31
N TRP A 195 4.37 -2.27 -9.20
CA TRP A 195 4.19 -3.39 -8.27
C TRP A 195 2.91 -3.30 -7.45
N PHE A 196 2.40 -2.11 -7.14
CA PHE A 196 1.07 -1.96 -6.58
C PHE A 196 -0.01 -2.47 -7.52
N ALA A 197 0.10 -2.21 -8.80
CA ALA A 197 -0.88 -2.67 -9.79
C ALA A 197 -0.73 -4.16 -10.14
N TYR A 198 0.50 -4.68 -10.17
CA TYR A 198 0.82 -5.96 -10.81
C TYR A 198 0.12 -7.17 -10.21
N LEU A 199 0.18 -7.37 -8.89
CA LEU A 199 -0.45 -8.50 -8.20
C LEU A 199 -1.80 -8.16 -7.57
N SER A 200 -2.17 -6.89 -7.50
CA SER A 200 -3.36 -6.44 -6.78
C SER A 200 -4.64 -6.96 -7.42
N LYS A 201 -5.58 -7.42 -6.60
CA LYS A 201 -6.95 -7.81 -6.97
C LYS A 201 -7.98 -6.84 -6.39
N ALA A 202 -7.60 -6.12 -5.34
CA ALA A 202 -8.42 -5.05 -4.77
C ALA A 202 -7.54 -3.94 -4.20
N LEU A 203 -8.15 -2.77 -4.12
CA LEU A 203 -7.61 -1.56 -3.54
C LEU A 203 -8.55 -1.09 -2.43
N VAL A 204 -8.02 -0.72 -1.29
CA VAL A 204 -8.73 -0.05 -0.21
C VAL A 204 -8.10 1.32 0.01
N VAL A 205 -8.90 2.37 -0.14
CA VAL A 205 -8.44 3.76 -0.08
C VAL A 205 -9.04 4.41 1.15
N PHE A 206 -8.25 4.56 2.18
CA PHE A 206 -8.58 5.33 3.37
C PHE A 206 -8.32 6.82 3.16
N PRO A 207 -8.89 7.71 4.00
CA PRO A 207 -8.60 9.13 3.95
C PRO A 207 -7.10 9.43 3.88
N GLY A 208 -6.72 10.32 2.96
CA GLY A 208 -5.32 10.65 2.72
C GLY A 208 -5.12 11.80 1.75
N GLY A 209 -3.89 12.27 1.64
CA GLY A 209 -3.52 13.42 0.82
C GLY A 209 -3.10 13.04 -0.60
N PHE A 210 -2.19 13.86 -1.17
CA PHE A 210 -1.76 13.77 -2.57
C PHE A 210 -1.24 12.40 -2.98
N GLY A 211 -0.41 11.75 -2.15
CA GLY A 211 0.10 10.42 -2.47
C GLY A 211 -0.99 9.35 -2.53
N THR A 212 -2.02 9.46 -1.67
CA THR A 212 -3.18 8.56 -1.70
C THR A 212 -4.04 8.80 -2.94
N LEU A 213 -4.27 10.06 -3.30
CA LEU A 213 -5.02 10.46 -4.50
C LEU A 213 -4.30 10.01 -5.78
N ASP A 214 -3.00 10.20 -5.86
CA ASP A 214 -2.16 9.81 -6.98
C ASP A 214 -2.29 8.30 -7.28
N GLU A 215 -2.13 7.46 -6.28
CA GLU A 215 -2.26 6.01 -6.43
C GLU A 215 -3.71 5.58 -6.73
N MET A 216 -4.69 6.23 -6.11
CA MET A 216 -6.11 5.95 -6.36
C MET A 216 -6.49 6.28 -7.81
N PHE A 217 -6.15 7.46 -8.30
CA PHE A 217 -6.51 7.88 -9.66
C PHE A 217 -5.74 7.12 -10.74
N GLU A 218 -4.50 6.71 -10.49
CA GLU A 218 -3.78 5.83 -11.40
C GLU A 218 -4.52 4.49 -11.60
N LEU A 219 -4.86 3.81 -10.49
CA LEU A 219 -5.55 2.52 -10.56
C LEU A 219 -6.98 2.65 -11.09
N LEU A 220 -7.68 3.75 -10.78
CA LEU A 220 -8.97 4.07 -11.40
C LEU A 220 -8.85 4.21 -12.91
N THR A 221 -7.86 4.96 -13.38
CA THR A 221 -7.62 5.17 -14.82
C THR A 221 -7.28 3.85 -15.51
N LEU A 222 -6.42 3.03 -14.92
CA LEU A 222 -6.08 1.70 -15.46
C LEU A 222 -7.30 0.76 -15.52
N THR A 223 -8.19 0.86 -14.54
CA THR A 223 -9.44 0.06 -14.51
C THR A 223 -10.44 0.57 -15.53
N GLN A 224 -10.71 1.87 -15.56
CA GLN A 224 -11.61 2.53 -16.52
C GLN A 224 -11.21 2.25 -17.96
N THR A 225 -9.92 2.38 -18.28
CA THR A 225 -9.38 2.17 -19.62
C THR A 225 -9.18 0.69 -19.99
N ARG A 226 -9.51 -0.23 -19.08
CA ARG A 226 -9.32 -1.68 -19.24
C ARG A 226 -7.89 -2.09 -19.58
N LYS A 227 -6.92 -1.31 -19.10
CA LYS A 227 -5.49 -1.65 -19.23
C LYS A 227 -5.07 -2.76 -18.27
N LEU A 228 -5.82 -2.98 -17.18
CA LEU A 228 -5.67 -4.16 -16.35
C LEU A 228 -6.48 -5.30 -16.93
N ALA A 229 -5.81 -6.42 -17.24
CA ALA A 229 -6.48 -7.63 -17.77
C ALA A 229 -7.29 -8.40 -16.72
N LYS A 230 -7.37 -7.87 -15.50
CA LYS A 230 -8.06 -8.47 -14.36
C LYS A 230 -9.06 -7.49 -13.77
N HIS A 231 -10.13 -8.03 -13.20
CA HIS A 231 -11.05 -7.22 -12.40
C HIS A 231 -10.35 -6.73 -11.16
N MET A 232 -10.50 -5.42 -10.86
CA MET A 232 -9.98 -4.79 -9.64
C MET A 232 -11.15 -4.16 -8.87
N THR A 233 -11.32 -4.56 -7.63
CA THR A 233 -12.31 -3.99 -6.72
C THR A 233 -11.69 -2.79 -6.01
N ILE A 234 -12.34 -1.63 -6.07
CA ILE A 234 -11.86 -0.40 -5.42
C ILE A 234 -12.84 -0.02 -4.31
N VAL A 235 -12.41 -0.17 -3.07
CA VAL A 235 -13.17 0.24 -1.88
C VAL A 235 -12.66 1.59 -1.40
N VAL A 236 -13.55 2.57 -1.36
CA VAL A 236 -13.27 3.93 -0.85
C VAL A 236 -13.85 4.01 0.56
N TYR A 237 -12.95 4.03 1.55
CA TYR A 237 -13.33 3.99 2.96
C TYR A 237 -13.45 5.39 3.54
N GLY A 238 -14.57 5.67 4.24
CA GLY A 238 -14.83 6.96 4.86
C GLY A 238 -15.57 7.92 3.92
N SER A 239 -16.80 7.60 3.56
CA SER A 239 -17.61 8.35 2.60
C SER A 239 -17.74 9.83 2.95
N LYS A 240 -17.86 10.19 4.25
CA LYS A 240 -17.91 11.59 4.71
C LYS A 240 -16.67 12.36 4.25
N TYR A 241 -15.46 11.84 4.51
CA TYR A 241 -14.22 12.50 4.12
C TYR A 241 -14.13 12.68 2.60
N TRP A 242 -14.40 11.63 1.84
CA TRP A 242 -14.22 11.68 0.40
C TRP A 242 -15.24 12.57 -0.31
N ASN A 243 -16.48 12.65 0.19
CA ASN A 243 -17.49 13.57 -0.33
C ASN A 243 -17.16 15.05 -0.07
N GLU A 244 -16.38 15.35 0.98
CA GLU A 244 -15.88 16.70 1.23
C GLU A 244 -14.70 17.06 0.31
N ILE A 245 -13.84 16.09 -0.04
CA ILE A 245 -12.61 16.31 -0.80
C ILE A 245 -12.83 16.18 -2.31
N LEU A 246 -13.70 15.26 -2.76
CA LEU A 246 -13.89 14.92 -4.16
C LEU A 246 -15.35 15.12 -4.60
N ASN A 247 -15.57 16.04 -5.54
CA ASN A 247 -16.87 16.19 -6.18
C ASN A 247 -16.93 15.35 -7.47
N LEU A 248 -17.14 14.05 -7.32
CA LEU A 248 -17.20 13.11 -8.45
C LEU A 248 -18.41 13.38 -9.37
N ASP A 249 -19.56 13.80 -8.82
CA ASP A 249 -20.74 14.18 -9.60
C ASP A 249 -20.46 15.37 -10.52
N ALA A 250 -19.62 16.30 -10.08
CA ALA A 250 -19.22 17.41 -10.94
C ALA A 250 -18.41 16.94 -12.15
N LEU A 251 -17.57 15.90 -12.01
CA LEU A 251 -16.83 15.32 -13.13
C LEU A 251 -17.79 14.73 -14.17
N VAL A 252 -18.83 14.01 -13.73
CA VAL A 252 -19.88 13.49 -14.63
C VAL A 252 -20.63 14.63 -15.31
N LYS A 253 -21.09 15.64 -14.55
CA LYS A 253 -21.83 16.79 -15.09
C LYS A 253 -21.02 17.60 -16.11
N LYS A 254 -19.71 17.66 -15.95
CA LYS A 254 -18.78 18.32 -16.90
C LYS A 254 -18.37 17.42 -18.07
N GLY A 255 -18.79 16.16 -18.08
CA GLY A 255 -18.48 15.20 -19.15
C GLY A 255 -17.03 14.76 -19.19
N THR A 256 -16.31 14.87 -18.07
CA THR A 256 -14.90 14.43 -17.97
C THR A 256 -14.78 12.94 -17.63
N ILE A 257 -15.82 12.36 -17.05
CA ILE A 257 -16.01 10.92 -16.83
C ILE A 257 -17.43 10.52 -17.17
N ALA A 258 -17.68 9.25 -17.45
CA ALA A 258 -19.02 8.70 -17.64
C ALA A 258 -19.70 8.40 -16.29
N ALA A 259 -21.04 8.40 -16.26
CA ALA A 259 -21.78 8.03 -15.03
C ALA A 259 -21.50 6.58 -14.60
N GLU A 260 -21.23 5.70 -15.56
CA GLU A 260 -20.83 4.30 -15.32
C GLU A 260 -19.51 4.16 -14.59
N ASP A 261 -18.60 5.13 -14.73
CA ASP A 261 -17.28 5.12 -14.07
C ASP A 261 -17.42 5.21 -12.55
N LEU A 262 -18.48 5.83 -12.04
CA LEU A 262 -18.77 5.88 -10.60
C LEU A 262 -19.03 4.50 -10.00
N LYS A 263 -19.47 3.52 -10.80
CA LYS A 263 -19.69 2.13 -10.36
C LYS A 263 -18.40 1.37 -10.09
N LEU A 264 -17.24 1.93 -10.47
CA LEU A 264 -15.94 1.37 -10.13
C LEU A 264 -15.60 1.53 -8.65
N LEU A 265 -16.27 2.48 -7.97
CA LEU A 265 -16.02 2.85 -6.59
C LEU A 265 -17.08 2.24 -5.67
N HIS A 266 -16.64 1.50 -4.66
CA HIS A 266 -17.49 0.95 -3.62
C HIS A 266 -17.22 1.69 -2.31
N PHE A 267 -18.18 2.44 -1.80
CA PHE A 267 -18.03 3.18 -0.54
C PHE A 267 -18.34 2.27 0.65
N ALA A 268 -17.55 2.42 1.72
CA ALA A 268 -17.76 1.75 2.99
C ALA A 268 -17.35 2.66 4.15
N ASP A 269 -18.07 2.56 5.28
CA ASP A 269 -17.83 3.38 6.47
C ASP A 269 -17.56 2.54 7.72
N THR A 270 -17.66 1.20 7.61
CA THR A 270 -17.27 0.26 8.66
C THR A 270 -16.31 -0.81 8.11
N PRO A 271 -15.39 -1.34 8.95
CA PRO A 271 -14.49 -2.42 8.54
C PRO A 271 -15.23 -3.66 8.05
N GLU A 272 -16.36 -3.98 8.68
CA GLU A 272 -17.19 -5.13 8.37
C GLU A 272 -17.85 -4.99 6.99
N ASP A 273 -18.38 -3.81 6.64
CA ASP A 273 -18.96 -3.54 5.32
C ASP A 273 -17.88 -3.60 4.23
N ALA A 274 -16.74 -2.95 4.46
CA ALA A 274 -15.61 -3.00 3.55
C ALA A 274 -15.12 -4.45 3.33
N PHE A 275 -15.06 -5.24 4.39
CA PHE A 275 -14.71 -6.66 4.32
C PHE A 275 -15.75 -7.46 3.54
N ALA A 276 -17.04 -7.22 3.73
CA ALA A 276 -18.11 -7.90 2.99
C ALA A 276 -17.99 -7.63 1.48
N ILE A 277 -17.78 -6.37 1.07
CA ILE A 277 -17.55 -5.98 -0.33
C ILE A 277 -16.32 -6.70 -0.90
N LEU A 278 -15.19 -6.67 -0.18
CA LEU A 278 -13.96 -7.34 -0.61
C LEU A 278 -14.18 -8.86 -0.76
N LYS A 279 -14.73 -9.51 0.26
CA LYS A 279 -14.94 -10.95 0.28
C LYS A 279 -15.85 -11.41 -0.85
N GLU A 280 -16.98 -10.72 -1.06
CA GLU A 280 -17.90 -11.03 -2.15
C GLU A 280 -17.22 -10.91 -3.50
N SER A 281 -16.59 -9.76 -3.78
CA SER A 281 -15.97 -9.49 -5.05
C SER A 281 -14.78 -10.41 -5.33
N LEU A 282 -13.86 -10.57 -4.37
CA LEU A 282 -12.70 -11.45 -4.52
C LEU A 282 -13.12 -12.91 -4.72
N THR A 283 -14.17 -13.36 -4.04
CA THR A 283 -14.73 -14.71 -4.25
C THR A 283 -15.31 -14.86 -5.64
N ARG A 284 -16.13 -13.90 -6.08
CA ARG A 284 -16.80 -13.92 -7.37
C ARG A 284 -15.82 -13.89 -8.54
N GLU A 285 -14.83 -12.99 -8.49
CA GLU A 285 -13.95 -12.68 -9.62
C GLU A 285 -12.67 -13.53 -9.66
N HIS A 286 -12.21 -14.01 -8.50
CA HIS A 286 -10.87 -14.61 -8.41
C HIS A 286 -10.83 -16.01 -7.78
N LEU A 287 -11.92 -16.50 -7.19
CA LEU A 287 -11.99 -17.85 -6.58
C LEU A 287 -12.93 -18.81 -7.32
N LYS A 288 -13.83 -18.33 -8.19
CA LYS A 288 -14.71 -19.19 -9.00
C LYS A 288 -13.87 -20.02 -9.97
N GLY A 289 -13.99 -21.34 -9.87
CA GLY A 289 -13.30 -22.31 -10.73
C GLY A 289 -12.04 -22.94 -10.12
N MET A 290 -11.61 -22.54 -8.95
CA MET A 290 -10.59 -23.28 -8.23
C MET A 290 -11.18 -24.57 -7.68
N LYS A 291 -10.80 -25.73 -8.27
CA LYS A 291 -11.00 -27.02 -7.61
C LYS A 291 -10.18 -27.01 -6.30
N PRO A 292 -10.72 -27.55 -5.18
CA PRO A 292 -9.90 -27.81 -4.00
C PRO A 292 -8.73 -28.69 -4.42
N GLU A 293 -7.51 -28.21 -4.27
CA GLU A 293 -6.32 -29.07 -4.44
C GLU A 293 -6.32 -30.09 -3.29
N ALA A 294 -6.86 -31.29 -3.59
CA ALA A 294 -6.77 -32.41 -2.69
C ALA A 294 -5.31 -32.86 -2.64
N GLY A 295 -4.76 -32.87 -1.42
CA GLY A 295 -3.53 -33.48 -0.97
C GLY A 295 -2.59 -34.08 -2.03
N ALA A 296 -1.83 -33.25 -2.74
CA ALA A 296 -0.70 -33.71 -3.51
C ALA A 296 0.56 -33.68 -2.62
N PRO A 297 1.47 -34.69 -2.77
CA PRO A 297 2.71 -34.75 -2.00
C PRO A 297 3.58 -33.50 -2.24
N GLU A 298 4.42 -33.18 -1.26
CA GLU A 298 5.48 -32.17 -1.39
C GLU A 298 6.55 -32.67 -2.39
N GLU A 299 6.29 -32.55 -3.68
CA GLU A 299 7.38 -32.64 -4.64
C GLU A 299 8.04 -31.25 -4.77
N PRO A 300 9.39 -31.18 -4.85
CA PRO A 300 10.08 -29.93 -5.14
C PRO A 300 9.56 -29.40 -6.49
N LEU A 301 9.09 -28.16 -6.50
CA LEU A 301 8.62 -27.50 -7.72
C LEU A 301 9.82 -27.39 -8.67
N ASP A 302 9.74 -28.10 -9.79
CA ASP A 302 10.67 -27.99 -10.90
C ASP A 302 10.66 -26.53 -11.42
N GLU A 303 11.82 -25.89 -11.57
CA GLU A 303 11.93 -24.49 -12.04
C GLU A 303 11.24 -24.28 -13.39
N GLU A 304 11.18 -25.34 -14.23
CA GLU A 304 10.46 -25.34 -15.50
C GLU A 304 8.92 -25.32 -15.35
N ALA A 305 8.39 -25.97 -14.32
CA ALA A 305 6.96 -25.94 -14.01
C ALA A 305 6.51 -24.56 -13.51
N GLU A 306 7.36 -23.83 -12.78
CA GLU A 306 7.09 -22.43 -12.41
C GLU A 306 7.10 -21.49 -13.61
N MET A 307 7.89 -21.79 -14.65
CA MET A 307 7.89 -21.01 -15.90
C MET A 307 6.61 -21.21 -16.72
N SER A 308 5.99 -22.38 -16.67
CA SER A 308 4.76 -22.67 -17.41
C SER A 308 3.48 -22.05 -16.82
N LEU A 309 3.51 -21.64 -15.55
CA LEU A 309 2.40 -20.93 -14.87
C LEU A 309 2.33 -19.41 -15.19
N ARG A 310 3.08 -18.97 -16.23
CA ARG A 310 3.17 -17.57 -16.68
C ARG A 310 2.08 -17.03 -17.62
N PRO A 311 1.04 -17.77 -18.09
CA PRO A 311 0.12 -17.23 -19.11
C PRO A 311 -0.64 -15.98 -18.66
N GLU A 312 -0.86 -15.79 -17.36
CA GLU A 312 -1.64 -14.64 -16.86
C GLU A 312 -0.84 -13.33 -16.80
N ILE A 313 0.48 -13.41 -16.72
CA ILE A 313 1.35 -12.22 -16.61
C ILE A 313 1.40 -11.46 -17.94
N SER A 314 1.45 -12.16 -19.06
CA SER A 314 1.48 -11.56 -20.39
C SER A 314 0.14 -10.95 -20.81
N LYS A 315 -0.97 -11.35 -20.16
CA LYS A 315 -2.31 -10.78 -20.39
C LYS A 315 -2.58 -9.53 -19.56
N THR A 316 -1.74 -9.22 -18.58
CA THR A 316 -1.97 -8.10 -17.63
C THR A 316 -1.56 -6.75 -18.22
N MET A 317 -0.75 -6.75 -19.30
CA MET A 317 -0.35 -5.54 -20.03
C MET A 317 -0.56 -5.77 -21.54
N ARG A 318 -1.66 -5.31 -22.07
CA ARG A 318 -1.88 -5.06 -23.49
C ARG A 318 -1.98 -3.59 -23.75
#